data_c45e05c232d537f268c4271a95b21983
#
_entry.id   c45e05c232d537f268c4271a95b21983
#
_cell.length_a   1.000
_cell.length_b   1.000
_cell.length_c   1.000
_cell.angle_alpha   90.00
_cell.angle_beta   90.00
_cell.angle_gamma   90.00
#
_symmetry.space_group_name_H-M   'P 1'
#
loop_
_entity.id
_entity.type
_entity.pdbx_description
1 polymer ?
#
loop_
_entity_poly.entity_id
_entity_poly.type
_entity_poly.pdbx_seq_one_letter_code
_entity_poly.pdbx_strand_id
1 'polypeptide(L)'
;MTQSRFHSFSDVESALRFQPQDLVDLVLEIRSIVARVNPSATERLHSRGLTFYDADKGGTITGGICFVDIHDDHVRLRFGLGAFLEDPRSLLTG
;
A
#
# COMPACT_ATOMS: atom_id res chain seq x y z
N MET A 1 -6.02 -23.70 -3.91
CA MET A 1 -5.51 -22.96 -2.75
C MET A 1 -5.11 -21.57 -3.16
N THR A 2 -5.63 -20.60 -2.47
CA THR A 2 -5.32 -19.22 -2.79
C THR A 2 -4.05 -18.81 -2.06
N GLN A 3 -3.05 -18.37 -2.80
CA GLN A 3 -1.84 -17.84 -2.20
C GLN A 3 -1.99 -16.35 -1.96
N SER A 4 -1.53 -15.91 -0.80
CA SER A 4 -1.45 -14.50 -0.51
C SER A 4 -0.44 -13.85 -1.45
N ARG A 5 -0.79 -12.73 -2.03
CA ARG A 5 0.11 -11.92 -2.86
C ARG A 5 0.76 -10.80 -2.06
N PHE A 6 0.53 -10.80 -0.77
CA PHE A 6 1.19 -9.90 0.16
C PHE A 6 2.45 -10.53 0.68
N HIS A 7 3.47 -9.72 0.88
CA HIS A 7 4.72 -10.16 1.48
C HIS A 7 4.53 -10.42 2.96
N SER A 8 5.47 -11.13 3.58
CA SER A 8 5.44 -11.32 5.02
C SER A 8 5.64 -9.99 5.74
N PHE A 9 5.14 -9.90 6.96
CA PHE A 9 5.35 -8.73 7.81
C PHE A 9 6.84 -8.41 7.95
N SER A 10 7.65 -9.45 8.13
CA SER A 10 9.10 -9.32 8.26
C SER A 10 9.75 -8.71 7.02
N ASP A 11 9.28 -9.09 5.83
CA ASP A 11 9.80 -8.54 4.57
C ASP A 11 9.47 -7.06 4.45
N VAL A 12 8.26 -6.67 4.85
CA VAL A 12 7.84 -5.27 4.82
C VAL A 12 8.68 -4.44 5.79
N GLU A 13 8.88 -4.95 6.99
CA GLU A 13 9.73 -4.26 7.99
C GLU A 13 11.16 -4.10 7.48
N SER A 14 11.70 -5.13 6.84
CA SER A 14 13.05 -5.06 6.27
C SER A 14 13.15 -4.02 5.16
N ALA A 15 12.14 -3.93 4.31
CA ALA A 15 12.12 -2.95 3.21
C ALA A 15 12.10 -1.52 3.75
N LEU A 16 11.42 -1.29 4.87
CA LEU A 16 11.22 0.02 5.45
C LEU A 16 12.12 0.30 6.66
N ARG A 17 13.17 -0.51 6.85
CA ARG A 17 13.98 -0.45 8.08
C ARG A 17 14.69 0.88 8.31
N PHE A 18 14.93 1.65 7.27
CA PHE A 18 15.61 2.94 7.39
C PHE A 18 14.65 4.12 7.53
N GLN A 19 13.36 3.85 7.59
CA GLN A 19 12.35 4.89 7.73
C GLN A 19 12.00 5.10 9.20
N PRO A 20 11.52 6.30 9.59
CA PRO A 20 11.07 6.54 10.96
C PRO A 20 9.97 5.55 11.38
N GLN A 21 10.09 5.04 12.60
CA GLN A 21 9.21 3.96 13.06
C GLN A 21 7.73 4.37 13.11
N ASP A 22 7.44 5.60 13.50
CA ASP A 22 6.07 6.09 13.54
C ASP A 22 5.42 6.13 12.14
N LEU A 23 6.21 6.44 11.12
CA LEU A 23 5.73 6.43 9.74
C LEU A 23 5.59 5.00 9.21
N VAL A 24 6.50 4.11 9.60
CA VAL A 24 6.40 2.69 9.27
C VAL A 24 5.12 2.11 9.87
N ASP A 25 4.83 2.43 11.12
CA ASP A 25 3.62 1.96 11.80
C ASP A 25 2.36 2.40 11.05
N LEU A 26 2.35 3.63 10.56
CA LEU A 26 1.22 4.14 9.78
C LEU A 26 1.09 3.41 8.45
N VAL A 27 2.20 3.14 7.77
CA VAL A 27 2.20 2.36 6.53
C VAL A 27 1.64 0.96 6.77
N LEU A 28 2.04 0.32 7.86
CA LEU A 28 1.56 -1.02 8.21
C LEU A 28 0.07 -1.02 8.52
N GLU A 29 -0.44 0.04 9.13
CA GLU A 29 -1.86 0.18 9.40
C GLU A 29 -2.65 0.33 8.10
N ILE A 30 -2.18 1.15 7.19
CA ILE A 30 -2.78 1.32 5.86
C ILE A 30 -2.76 -0.01 5.10
N ARG A 31 -1.63 -0.72 5.16
CA ARG A 31 -1.48 -2.04 4.54
C ARG A 31 -2.54 -3.01 5.05
N SER A 32 -2.79 -3.00 6.34
CA SER A 32 -3.80 -3.86 6.95
C SER A 32 -5.21 -3.55 6.41
N ILE A 33 -5.51 -2.28 6.22
CA ILE A 33 -6.80 -1.86 5.64
C ILE A 33 -6.91 -2.33 4.20
N VAL A 34 -5.87 -2.13 3.40
CA VAL A 34 -5.86 -2.57 1.99
C VAL A 34 -6.05 -4.08 1.89
N ALA A 35 -5.37 -4.85 2.74
CA ALA A 35 -5.49 -6.31 2.74
C ALA A 35 -6.91 -6.76 3.09
N ARG A 36 -7.60 -6.01 3.94
CA ARG A 36 -8.97 -6.32 4.33
C ARG A 36 -9.97 -5.99 3.23
N VAL A 37 -9.80 -4.84 2.60
CA VAL A 37 -10.72 -4.36 1.56
C VAL A 37 -10.46 -5.05 0.22
N ASN A 38 -9.20 -5.37 -0.06
CA ASN A 38 -8.79 -5.90 -1.35
C ASN A 38 -7.81 -7.07 -1.17
N PRO A 39 -8.28 -8.20 -0.65
CA PRO A 39 -7.38 -9.31 -0.31
C PRO A 39 -6.70 -9.95 -1.51
N SER A 40 -7.20 -9.72 -2.71
CA SER A 40 -6.60 -10.25 -3.94
C SER A 40 -5.57 -9.32 -4.57
N ALA A 41 -5.31 -8.17 -3.97
CA ALA A 41 -4.30 -7.24 -4.46
C ALA A 41 -2.91 -7.86 -4.38
N THR A 42 -2.04 -7.45 -5.29
CA THR A 42 -0.63 -7.81 -5.25
C THR A 42 0.16 -6.66 -4.65
N GLU A 43 1.06 -6.97 -3.75
CA GLU A 43 1.87 -5.99 -3.05
C GLU A 43 3.27 -5.95 -3.66
N ARG A 44 3.78 -4.75 -3.87
CA ARG A 44 5.16 -4.52 -4.26
C ARG A 44 5.85 -3.68 -3.19
N LEU A 45 7.04 -4.12 -2.77
CA LEU A 45 7.81 -3.42 -1.75
C LEU A 45 8.77 -2.41 -2.36
N HIS A 46 8.89 -1.27 -1.71
CA HIS A 46 9.86 -0.23 -2.05
C HIS A 46 10.58 0.21 -0.78
N SER A 47 11.71 0.87 -0.93
CA SER A 47 12.47 1.35 0.22
C SER A 47 11.73 2.44 1.02
N ARG A 48 10.75 3.10 0.41
CA ARG A 48 9.99 4.18 1.03
C ARG A 48 8.50 3.90 1.13
N GLY A 49 8.06 2.71 0.76
CA GLY A 49 6.63 2.44 0.82
C GLY A 49 6.22 1.19 0.12
N LEU A 50 4.94 1.14 -0.17
CA LEU A 50 4.29 -0.03 -0.76
C LEU A 50 3.42 0.40 -1.93
N THR A 51 3.31 -0.49 -2.93
CA THR A 51 2.36 -0.34 -4.02
C THR A 51 1.45 -1.56 -4.03
N PHE A 52 0.16 -1.32 -4.16
CA PHE A 52 -0.85 -2.38 -4.28
C PHE A 52 -1.52 -2.26 -5.63
N TYR A 53 -1.61 -3.37 -6.35
CA TYR A 53 -2.18 -3.36 -7.69
C TYR A 53 -2.89 -4.68 -7.98
N ASP A 54 -3.72 -4.65 -9.01
CA ASP A 54 -4.41 -5.84 -9.51
C ASP A 54 -3.62 -6.37 -10.70
N ALA A 55 -2.92 -7.48 -10.51
CA ALA A 55 -2.07 -8.07 -11.55
C ALA A 55 -2.87 -8.52 -12.77
N ASP A 56 -4.16 -8.83 -12.58
CA ASP A 56 -5.03 -9.25 -13.67
C ASP A 56 -5.45 -8.09 -14.56
N LYS A 57 -5.24 -6.86 -14.12
CA LYS A 57 -5.59 -5.66 -14.87
C LYS A 57 -4.39 -4.93 -15.47
N GLY A 58 -3.24 -5.60 -15.54
CA GLY A 58 -2.10 -5.07 -16.27
C GLY A 58 -1.01 -4.41 -15.45
N GLY A 59 -0.99 -4.57 -14.16
CA GLY A 59 0.12 -4.13 -13.33
C GLY A 59 -0.11 -2.79 -12.64
N THR A 60 0.99 -2.06 -12.35
CA THR A 60 0.91 -0.93 -11.44
C THR A 60 0.30 0.33 -12.03
N ILE A 61 0.28 0.47 -13.35
CA ILE A 61 -0.29 1.66 -14.00
C ILE A 61 -1.78 1.49 -14.24
N THR A 62 -2.17 0.49 -15.02
CA THR A 62 -3.57 0.27 -15.36
C THR A 62 -4.33 -0.46 -14.27
N GLY A 63 -3.66 -1.30 -13.49
CA GLY A 63 -4.24 -2.04 -12.39
C GLY A 63 -3.93 -1.48 -11.01
N GLY A 64 -3.37 -0.26 -10.95
CA GLY A 64 -3.00 0.34 -9.67
C GLY A 64 -4.18 0.57 -8.75
N ILE A 65 -4.05 0.13 -7.50
CA ILE A 65 -5.08 0.28 -6.49
C ILE A 65 -4.69 1.41 -5.54
N CYS A 66 -3.51 1.30 -4.95
CA CYS A 66 -3.09 2.21 -3.90
C CYS A 66 -1.58 2.30 -3.87
N PHE A 67 -1.07 3.50 -3.67
CA PHE A 67 0.36 3.78 -3.53
C PHE A 67 0.59 4.47 -2.20
N VAL A 68 1.42 3.87 -1.35
CA VAL A 68 1.70 4.38 -0.01
C VAL A 68 3.18 4.70 0.07
N ASP A 69 3.52 5.97 0.17
CA ASP A 69 4.91 6.43 0.18
C ASP A 69 5.22 7.24 1.44
N ILE A 70 6.43 7.07 1.96
CA ILE A 70 6.93 7.90 3.05
C ILE A 70 7.75 9.05 2.45
N HIS A 71 7.37 10.27 2.80
CA HIS A 71 8.05 11.49 2.40
C HIS A 71 8.46 12.26 3.64
N ASP A 72 9.76 12.33 3.90
CA ASP A 72 10.35 13.06 5.03
C ASP A 72 9.65 12.78 6.36
N ASP A 73 8.59 13.50 6.68
CA ASP A 73 7.91 13.44 7.97
C ASP A 73 6.44 13.02 7.87
N HIS A 74 6.01 12.54 6.69
CA HIS A 74 4.60 12.15 6.51
C HIS A 74 4.47 10.99 5.53
N VAL A 75 3.30 10.38 5.55
CA VAL A 75 2.94 9.32 4.61
C VAL A 75 1.99 9.91 3.56
N ARG A 76 2.31 9.67 2.29
CA ARG A 76 1.44 10.05 1.18
C ARG A 76 0.70 8.83 0.68
N LEU A 77 -0.59 8.99 0.50
CA LEU A 77 -1.47 7.93 0.00
C LEU A 77 -2.11 8.39 -1.30
N ARG A 78 -1.95 7.58 -2.35
CA ARG A 78 -2.53 7.88 -3.65
C ARG A 78 -3.31 6.67 -4.14
N PHE A 79 -4.36 6.91 -4.91
CA PHE A 79 -5.15 5.85 -5.50
C PHE A 79 -4.94 5.80 -7.01
N GLY A 80 -4.82 4.59 -7.53
CA GLY A 80 -4.63 4.36 -8.95
C GLY A 80 -5.95 4.41 -9.73
N LEU A 81 -5.84 4.25 -11.04
CA LEU A 81 -7.00 4.27 -11.93
C LEU A 81 -7.96 3.11 -11.66
N GLY A 82 -7.45 1.98 -11.16
CA GLY A 82 -8.26 0.83 -10.86
C GLY A 82 -8.94 0.86 -9.50
N ALA A 83 -8.69 1.90 -8.71
CA ALA A 83 -9.22 2.01 -7.37
C ALA A 83 -10.34 3.05 -7.31
N PHE A 84 -11.39 2.68 -6.62
CA PHE A 84 -12.49 3.59 -6.37
C PHE A 84 -12.82 3.51 -4.88
N LEU A 85 -12.36 4.52 -4.14
CA LEU A 85 -12.61 4.60 -2.72
C LEU A 85 -13.23 5.95 -2.41
N GLU A 86 -14.30 5.92 -1.64
CA GLU A 86 -14.87 7.13 -1.11
C GLU A 86 -14.12 7.57 0.13
N ASP A 87 -13.94 8.86 0.25
CA ASP A 87 -13.33 9.46 1.43
C ASP A 87 -14.34 10.39 2.09
N PRO A 88 -15.34 9.85 2.79
CA PRO A 88 -16.42 10.66 3.33
C PRO A 88 -16.00 11.63 4.42
N ARG A 89 -14.81 11.43 4.96
CA ARG A 89 -14.30 12.28 6.05
C ARG A 89 -13.10 13.11 5.63
N SER A 90 -12.77 13.08 4.36
CA SER A 90 -11.59 13.78 3.84
C SER A 90 -10.31 13.42 4.59
N LEU A 91 -10.19 12.15 4.96
CA LEU A 91 -9.03 11.65 5.67
C LEU A 91 -7.84 11.41 4.75
N LEU A 92 -8.10 11.29 3.46
CA LEU A 92 -7.07 11.03 2.45
C LEU A 92 -6.77 12.31 1.70
N THR A 93 -5.50 12.69 1.72
CA THR A 93 -5.03 13.83 0.95
C THR A 93 -4.00 13.32 -0.03
N GLY A 94 -4.16 13.68 -1.26
CA GLY A 94 -3.27 13.11 -2.17
C GLY A 94 -3.01 13.75 -3.44
#